data_0eee96124118a2eacac4f86535151b4a
#
_entry.id   0eee96124118a2eacac4f86535151b4a
#
_cell.length_a   1.000
_cell.length_b   1.000
_cell.length_c   1.000
_cell.angle_alpha   90.00
_cell.angle_beta   90.00
_cell.angle_gamma   90.00
#
_symmetry.space_group_name_H-M   'P 1'
#
loop_
_entity.id
_entity.type
_entity.pdbx_description
1 polymer ?
#
loop_
_entity_poly.entity_id
_entity_poly.type
_entity_poly.pdbx_seq_one_letter_code
_entity_poly.pdbx_strand_id
1 'polypeptide(L)'
;MDDENEIENVDEKHRKKLTKSKLVLDKKEERGNEIDSLNFLVHQYFIRNEFDSCIEVLSKYSKFKSGFESAYSIIIKGLIARNRGRLSESLSLFKDCYSLSKYSSDTSYILKEIGKTFYLLGKFTDSIDIYNNVLNKNKDDWDCYYHIGLIFLNVKKYKKAEEYMNQALKINRCKEVLIGCGKICLRKNETDEAIKKFEEVLSLSPHDTNLMTILGGLYLKKKDEDKAIKYYNKVLNIEKKYSKSLMGLESILQKDGYEEESYNLLASGNLSNPNSAYLWNNLGMWYLSKDKKIFAATCLKRALYLAPFEWSISFNLGLAYLKNEQYVSSFIHMNTAANLNKNNHLIYLYLAIICSELNNDGNAKNCFEKALGIKEEPIVLFNYIVFLIRKNSLKEADKSFQKLLKYFPKGKKLKEEELKLIESQIPILKKILTQSTQ
;
A
#
# COMPACT_ATOMS: atom_id res chain seq x y z
N MET A 1 -4.43 3.73 1.10
CA MET A 1 -4.58 3.66 2.59
C MET A 1 -3.25 3.61 3.31
N ASP A 2 -2.24 2.88 2.83
CA ASP A 2 -0.91 2.90 3.47
C ASP A 2 -0.18 4.25 3.28
N ASP A 3 -0.45 4.96 2.19
CA ASP A 3 0.13 6.28 1.92
C ASP A 3 -0.49 7.40 2.77
N GLU A 4 -1.77 7.31 3.16
CA GLU A 4 -2.42 8.31 4.03
C GLU A 4 -1.92 8.22 5.47
N ASN A 5 -1.69 7.00 5.99
CA ASN A 5 -1.09 6.80 7.31
C ASN A 5 0.41 7.18 7.36
N GLU A 6 1.13 7.10 6.22
CA GLU A 6 2.50 7.58 6.14
C GLU A 6 2.58 9.12 6.11
N ILE A 7 1.62 9.76 5.48
CA ILE A 7 1.50 11.22 5.44
C ILE A 7 1.19 11.76 6.85
N GLU A 8 0.27 11.13 7.60
CA GLU A 8 -0.03 11.52 8.98
C GLU A 8 1.16 11.36 9.93
N ASN A 9 1.91 10.26 9.82
CA ASN A 9 3.09 10.02 10.66
C ASN A 9 4.28 10.94 10.37
N VAL A 10 4.48 11.30 9.11
CA VAL A 10 5.54 12.25 8.71
C VAL A 10 5.21 13.66 9.19
N ASP A 11 3.92 14.03 9.11
CA ASP A 11 3.46 15.35 9.57
C ASP A 11 3.47 15.47 11.11
N GLU A 12 3.20 14.40 11.86
CA GLU A 12 3.32 14.40 13.33
C GLU A 12 4.76 14.68 13.78
N LYS A 13 5.76 14.21 13.05
CA LYS A 13 7.18 14.50 13.32
C LYS A 13 7.62 15.89 12.89
N HIS A 14 7.09 16.40 11.78
CA HIS A 14 7.29 17.80 11.41
C HIS A 14 6.66 18.73 12.44
N ARG A 15 5.53 18.34 13.04
CA ARG A 15 4.92 19.03 14.19
C ARG A 15 5.87 19.11 15.39
N LYS A 16 6.60 18.00 15.69
CA LYS A 16 7.61 17.96 16.77
C LYS A 16 8.91 18.69 16.43
N LYS A 17 9.28 18.81 15.15
CA LYS A 17 10.47 19.58 14.69
C LYS A 17 10.22 21.08 14.65
N LEU A 18 9.01 21.55 14.36
CA LEU A 18 8.63 22.97 14.49
C LEU A 18 8.81 23.51 15.91
N THR A 19 8.72 22.61 16.94
CA THR A 19 9.01 22.97 18.34
C THR A 19 10.51 23.09 18.64
N LYS A 20 11.39 22.50 17.82
CA LYS A 20 12.86 22.52 18.03
C LYS A 20 13.62 23.46 17.08
N SER A 21 13.09 23.79 15.91
CA SER A 21 13.67 24.85 15.08
C SER A 21 13.24 26.18 15.67
N LYS A 22 14.14 26.86 16.34
CA LYS A 22 14.03 28.29 16.57
C LYS A 22 13.92 28.95 15.19
N LEU A 23 12.70 29.11 14.68
CA LEU A 23 12.46 30.12 13.65
C LEU A 23 12.93 31.43 14.26
N VAL A 24 14.06 31.92 13.76
CA VAL A 24 14.58 33.25 14.10
C VAL A 24 13.63 34.24 13.44
N LEU A 25 12.53 34.50 14.13
CA LEU A 25 11.66 35.62 13.82
C LEU A 25 12.47 36.87 14.16
N ASP A 26 12.59 37.75 13.17
CA ASP A 26 13.32 39.01 13.32
C ASP A 26 13.06 39.67 14.69
N LYS A 27 14.12 39.82 15.48
CA LYS A 27 14.20 40.58 16.72
C LYS A 27 13.98 42.06 16.41
N LYS A 28 12.76 42.52 16.37
CA LYS A 28 12.39 43.91 16.64
C LYS A 28 11.66 43.95 17.98
N GLU A 29 12.40 44.42 18.96
CA GLU A 29 12.28 44.18 20.41
C GLU A 29 11.03 44.74 21.16
N GLU A 30 10.08 45.38 20.52
CA GLU A 30 8.93 45.98 21.29
C GLU A 30 7.53 45.52 20.90
N ARG A 31 7.41 44.54 19.99
CA ARG A 31 6.14 43.95 19.59
C ARG A 31 6.08 42.44 19.77
N GLY A 32 7.03 41.87 20.50
CA GLY A 32 7.29 40.45 20.60
C GLY A 32 6.19 39.67 21.30
N ASN A 33 5.73 40.11 22.45
CA ASN A 33 4.90 39.32 23.34
C ASN A 33 3.49 38.96 22.77
N GLU A 34 2.86 39.82 22.00
CA GLU A 34 1.56 39.51 21.39
C GLU A 34 1.68 38.59 20.17
N ILE A 35 2.74 38.77 19.36
CA ILE A 35 2.97 37.94 18.18
C ILE A 35 3.37 36.53 18.61
N ASP A 36 4.20 36.41 19.63
CA ASP A 36 4.66 35.12 20.14
C ASP A 36 3.52 34.34 20.80
N SER A 37 2.63 35.02 21.52
CA SER A 37 1.43 34.40 22.11
C SER A 37 0.45 33.88 21.04
N LEU A 38 0.27 34.64 19.95
CA LEU A 38 -0.59 34.24 18.82
C LEU A 38 0.04 33.11 18.01
N ASN A 39 1.33 33.16 17.75
CA ASN A 39 2.04 32.07 17.09
C ASN A 39 1.98 30.79 17.92
N PHE A 40 2.08 30.88 19.24
CA PHE A 40 1.92 29.76 20.15
C PHE A 40 0.50 29.16 20.10
N LEU A 41 -0.54 30.01 20.10
CA LEU A 41 -1.93 29.58 19.98
C LEU A 41 -2.20 28.90 18.64
N VAL A 42 -1.74 29.49 17.54
CA VAL A 42 -1.81 28.89 16.20
C VAL A 42 -1.12 27.54 16.15
N HIS A 43 0.06 27.44 16.78
CA HIS A 43 0.80 26.19 16.87
C HIS A 43 0.05 25.12 17.68
N GLN A 44 -0.60 25.48 18.79
CA GLN A 44 -1.43 24.57 19.57
C GLN A 44 -2.61 24.03 18.75
N TYR A 45 -3.35 24.90 18.04
CA TYR A 45 -4.45 24.47 17.18
C TYR A 45 -3.94 23.57 16.03
N PHE A 46 -2.77 23.89 15.45
CA PHE A 46 -2.18 23.09 14.40
C PHE A 46 -1.82 21.66 14.88
N ILE A 47 -1.21 21.54 16.07
CA ILE A 47 -0.86 20.22 16.67
C ILE A 47 -2.13 19.39 16.95
N ARG A 48 -3.23 20.07 17.36
CA ARG A 48 -4.52 19.40 17.64
C ARG A 48 -5.31 19.05 16.38
N ASN A 49 -4.82 19.36 15.18
CA ASN A 49 -5.54 19.23 13.91
C ASN A 49 -6.80 20.12 13.80
N GLU A 50 -6.92 21.14 14.62
CA GLU A 50 -8.03 22.12 14.59
C GLU A 50 -7.72 23.18 13.53
N PHE A 51 -7.68 22.77 12.26
CA PHE A 51 -7.21 23.62 11.14
C PHE A 51 -8.12 24.83 10.88
N ASP A 52 -9.43 24.72 11.13
CA ASP A 52 -10.37 25.81 10.93
C ASP A 52 -10.15 26.91 11.96
N SER A 53 -9.99 26.55 13.23
CA SER A 53 -9.64 27.48 14.31
C SER A 53 -8.29 28.16 14.06
N CYS A 54 -7.33 27.39 13.54
CA CYS A 54 -6.01 27.90 13.15
C CYS A 54 -6.12 28.99 12.07
N ILE A 55 -6.89 28.75 11.00
CA ILE A 55 -7.12 29.70 9.91
C ILE A 55 -7.90 30.92 10.41
N GLU A 56 -8.87 30.75 11.29
CA GLU A 56 -9.65 31.86 11.86
C GLU A 56 -8.76 32.83 12.65
N VAL A 57 -7.90 32.30 13.52
CA VAL A 57 -6.91 33.11 14.26
C VAL A 57 -5.97 33.85 13.31
N LEU A 58 -5.42 33.15 12.31
CA LEU A 58 -4.53 33.74 11.29
C LEU A 58 -5.25 34.84 10.47
N SER A 59 -6.54 34.66 10.15
CA SER A 59 -7.34 35.63 9.40
C SER A 59 -7.69 36.89 10.22
N LYS A 60 -7.98 36.72 11.51
CA LYS A 60 -8.19 37.85 12.44
C LYS A 60 -6.89 38.67 12.55
N TYR A 61 -5.76 38.02 12.66
CA TYR A 61 -4.44 38.68 12.73
C TYR A 61 -4.10 39.51 11.49
N SER A 62 -4.35 38.96 10.28
CA SER A 62 -4.12 39.69 9.04
C SER A 62 -4.95 40.96 8.86
N LYS A 63 -6.14 41.03 9.50
CA LYS A 63 -7.02 42.22 9.51
C LYS A 63 -6.55 43.30 10.46
N PHE A 64 -5.81 42.96 11.53
CA PHE A 64 -5.33 43.92 12.52
C PHE A 64 -4.04 44.66 12.13
N LYS A 65 -3.29 44.17 11.16
CA LYS A 65 -2.06 44.82 10.67
C LYS A 65 -2.07 44.91 9.16
N SER A 66 -2.14 46.11 8.66
CA SER A 66 -2.10 46.48 7.26
C SER A 66 -1.01 45.70 6.48
N GLY A 67 -1.39 44.64 5.75
CA GLY A 67 -0.73 44.16 4.54
C GLY A 67 0.46 43.22 4.67
N PHE A 68 1.04 42.96 5.82
CA PHE A 68 2.20 42.06 5.95
C PHE A 68 1.81 40.77 6.70
N GLU A 69 1.61 39.69 5.94
CA GLU A 69 1.56 38.34 6.54
C GLU A 69 2.97 37.94 7.00
N SER A 70 3.08 37.43 8.24
CA SER A 70 4.34 36.90 8.73
C SER A 70 4.73 35.64 7.94
N ALA A 71 6.02 35.40 7.70
CA ALA A 71 6.49 34.17 7.06
C ALA A 71 5.96 32.91 7.76
N TYR A 72 5.85 32.95 9.09
CA TYR A 72 5.27 31.87 9.90
C TYR A 72 3.81 31.59 9.53
N SER A 73 2.96 32.63 9.40
CA SER A 73 1.55 32.42 9.05
C SER A 73 1.38 31.82 7.66
N ILE A 74 2.21 32.20 6.70
CA ILE A 74 2.19 31.65 5.34
C ILE A 74 2.65 30.18 5.36
N ILE A 75 3.68 29.85 6.15
CA ILE A 75 4.14 28.45 6.32
C ILE A 75 3.01 27.59 6.87
N ILE A 76 2.35 28.02 7.96
CA ILE A 76 1.25 27.24 8.56
C ILE A 76 0.08 27.09 7.58
N LYS A 77 -0.30 28.14 6.86
CA LYS A 77 -1.33 28.03 5.80
C LYS A 77 -0.92 27.02 4.71
N GLY A 78 0.34 27.04 4.30
CA GLY A 78 0.89 26.10 3.33
C GLY A 78 0.82 24.64 3.82
N LEU A 79 1.17 24.41 5.10
CA LEU A 79 1.08 23.09 5.73
C LEU A 79 -0.38 22.61 5.85
N ILE A 80 -1.30 23.49 6.24
CA ILE A 80 -2.74 23.18 6.31
C ILE A 80 -3.31 22.86 4.92
N ALA A 81 -2.95 23.66 3.90
CA ALA A 81 -3.37 23.41 2.52
C ALA A 81 -2.89 22.03 2.03
N ARG A 82 -1.65 21.65 2.35
CA ARG A 82 -1.11 20.33 2.04
C ARG A 82 -1.87 19.21 2.74
N ASN A 83 -2.14 19.33 4.04
CA ASN A 83 -2.89 18.34 4.79
C ASN A 83 -4.33 18.16 4.28
N ARG A 84 -4.92 19.22 3.71
CA ARG A 84 -6.22 19.17 3.04
C ARG A 84 -6.14 18.67 1.59
N GLY A 85 -4.98 18.22 1.11
CA GLY A 85 -4.77 17.74 -0.25
C GLY A 85 -4.71 18.83 -1.33
N ARG A 86 -4.74 20.13 -0.95
CA ARG A 86 -4.65 21.27 -1.87
C ARG A 86 -3.20 21.60 -2.19
N LEU A 87 -2.52 20.66 -2.89
CA LEU A 87 -1.07 20.70 -3.11
C LEU A 87 -0.61 21.90 -3.94
N SER A 88 -1.38 22.32 -4.94
CA SER A 88 -1.06 23.49 -5.77
C SER A 88 -1.09 24.80 -4.97
N GLU A 89 -2.08 24.97 -4.11
CA GLU A 89 -2.20 26.11 -3.20
C GLU A 89 -1.07 26.11 -2.17
N SER A 90 -0.75 24.93 -1.60
CA SER A 90 0.40 24.78 -0.70
C SER A 90 1.71 25.20 -1.36
N LEU A 91 1.91 24.79 -2.61
CA LEU A 91 3.12 25.14 -3.36
C LEU A 91 3.23 26.65 -3.62
N SER A 92 2.12 27.32 -3.98
CA SER A 92 2.14 28.79 -4.16
C SER A 92 2.49 29.50 -2.88
N LEU A 93 1.85 29.13 -1.75
CA LEU A 93 2.14 29.71 -0.44
C LEU A 93 3.60 29.56 -0.02
N PHE A 94 4.20 28.39 -0.21
CA PHE A 94 5.63 28.20 0.10
C PHE A 94 6.56 29.01 -0.82
N LYS A 95 6.21 29.17 -2.12
CA LYS A 95 6.97 30.02 -3.04
C LYS A 95 6.88 31.50 -2.66
N ASP A 96 5.69 31.95 -2.28
CA ASP A 96 5.48 33.33 -1.78
C ASP A 96 6.30 33.56 -0.50
N CYS A 97 6.26 32.61 0.44
CA CYS A 97 7.08 32.66 1.64
C CYS A 97 8.59 32.70 1.32
N TYR A 98 9.05 31.89 0.36
CA TYR A 98 10.44 31.91 -0.08
C TYR A 98 10.86 33.25 -0.69
N SER A 99 9.98 33.87 -1.47
CA SER A 99 10.24 35.19 -2.07
C SER A 99 10.40 36.29 -1.03
N LEU A 100 9.59 36.23 0.04
CA LEU A 100 9.62 37.17 1.17
C LEU A 100 10.86 36.96 2.06
N SER A 101 11.31 35.71 2.22
CA SER A 101 12.40 35.35 3.11
C SER A 101 13.76 35.22 2.40
N LYS A 102 13.85 35.61 1.14
CA LYS A 102 15.07 35.47 0.29
C LYS A 102 16.33 36.08 0.90
N TYR A 103 16.19 37.04 1.79
CA TYR A 103 17.29 37.75 2.46
C TYR A 103 17.49 37.30 3.92
N SER A 104 16.73 36.32 4.41
CA SER A 104 16.93 35.74 5.75
C SER A 104 17.88 34.53 5.68
N SER A 105 18.63 34.32 6.76
CA SER A 105 19.64 33.26 6.83
C SER A 105 19.13 31.83 6.73
N ASP A 106 17.83 31.59 6.90
CA ASP A 106 17.29 30.23 7.03
C ASP A 106 16.17 29.94 6.01
N THR A 107 16.54 29.99 4.73
CA THR A 107 15.63 29.62 3.62
C THR A 107 15.58 28.11 3.38
N SER A 108 16.47 27.33 4.02
CA SER A 108 16.60 25.89 3.79
C SER A 108 15.35 25.09 4.16
N TYR A 109 14.68 25.49 5.26
CA TYR A 109 13.43 24.85 5.68
C TYR A 109 12.33 25.03 4.62
N ILE A 110 12.12 26.25 4.13
CA ILE A 110 11.08 26.54 3.12
C ILE A 110 11.37 25.78 1.82
N LEU A 111 12.63 25.71 1.39
CA LEU A 111 13.03 24.94 0.22
C LEU A 111 12.73 23.45 0.40
N LYS A 112 12.96 22.87 1.58
CA LYS A 112 12.62 21.48 1.87
C LYS A 112 11.10 21.24 1.80
N GLU A 113 10.29 22.18 2.31
CA GLU A 113 8.82 22.06 2.22
C GLU A 113 8.33 22.21 0.75
N ILE A 114 8.96 23.05 -0.06
CA ILE A 114 8.71 23.11 -1.51
C ILE A 114 9.07 21.77 -2.19
N GLY A 115 10.25 21.22 -1.87
CA GLY A 115 10.71 19.94 -2.39
C GLY A 115 9.74 18.81 -2.04
N LYS A 116 9.26 18.74 -0.79
CA LYS A 116 8.27 17.78 -0.32
C LYS A 116 6.92 17.95 -1.05
N THR A 117 6.49 19.18 -1.31
CA THR A 117 5.24 19.45 -2.04
C THR A 117 5.36 19.04 -3.51
N PHE A 118 6.52 19.27 -4.17
CA PHE A 118 6.78 18.75 -5.51
C PHE A 118 6.77 17.21 -5.57
N TYR A 119 7.34 16.56 -4.56
CA TYR A 119 7.28 15.10 -4.43
C TYR A 119 5.84 14.59 -4.38
N LEU A 120 4.98 15.20 -3.55
CA LEU A 120 3.57 14.84 -3.43
C LEU A 120 2.77 15.12 -4.72
N LEU A 121 3.17 16.12 -5.50
CA LEU A 121 2.61 16.42 -6.83
C LEU A 121 3.11 15.45 -7.93
N GLY A 122 4.03 14.53 -7.61
CA GLY A 122 4.64 13.63 -8.58
C GLY A 122 5.70 14.28 -9.48
N LYS A 123 6.07 15.55 -9.22
CA LYS A 123 7.09 16.29 -9.96
C LYS A 123 8.48 15.97 -9.39
N PHE A 124 8.95 14.76 -9.66
CA PHE A 124 10.17 14.22 -9.04
C PHE A 124 11.45 14.96 -9.44
N THR A 125 11.56 15.41 -10.68
CA THR A 125 12.72 16.18 -11.17
C THR A 125 12.85 17.49 -10.42
N ASP A 126 11.78 18.28 -10.35
CA ASP A 126 11.77 19.58 -9.67
C ASP A 126 12.07 19.41 -8.17
N SER A 127 11.55 18.34 -7.57
CA SER A 127 11.81 18.02 -6.16
C SER A 127 13.30 17.74 -5.91
N ILE A 128 13.96 16.94 -6.77
CA ILE A 128 15.39 16.62 -6.66
C ILE A 128 16.23 17.91 -6.82
N ASP A 129 15.90 18.77 -7.77
CA ASP A 129 16.62 20.02 -8.01
C ASP A 129 16.56 20.95 -6.80
N ILE A 130 15.40 21.04 -6.15
CA ILE A 130 15.24 21.83 -4.92
C ILE A 130 16.07 21.24 -3.78
N TYR A 131 16.06 19.92 -3.56
CA TYR A 131 16.89 19.31 -2.51
C TYR A 131 18.39 19.47 -2.80
N ASN A 132 18.81 19.35 -4.05
CA ASN A 132 20.20 19.62 -4.45
C ASN A 132 20.61 21.08 -4.19
N ASN A 133 19.71 22.05 -4.40
CA ASN A 133 19.96 23.45 -4.06
C ASN A 133 20.19 23.66 -2.55
N VAL A 134 19.49 22.88 -1.70
CA VAL A 134 19.72 22.89 -0.25
C VAL A 134 21.08 22.25 0.07
N LEU A 135 21.39 21.09 -0.55
CA LEU A 135 22.66 20.39 -0.35
C LEU A 135 23.89 21.17 -0.81
N ASN A 136 23.75 22.02 -1.82
CA ASN A 136 24.83 22.94 -2.25
C ASN A 136 25.20 23.96 -1.17
N LYS A 137 24.24 24.31 -0.28
CA LYS A 137 24.49 25.22 0.85
C LYS A 137 24.94 24.45 2.11
N ASN A 138 24.36 23.30 2.36
CA ASN A 138 24.67 22.44 3.50
C ASN A 138 24.75 20.97 3.06
N LYS A 139 25.98 20.47 2.90
CA LYS A 139 26.23 19.09 2.45
C LYS A 139 25.88 18.04 3.51
N ASP A 140 25.76 18.41 4.77
CA ASP A 140 25.50 17.49 5.88
C ASP A 140 24.01 17.45 6.26
N ASP A 141 23.10 17.85 5.37
CA ASP A 141 21.66 17.76 5.58
C ASP A 141 21.15 16.37 5.18
N TRP A 142 21.12 15.45 6.16
CA TRP A 142 20.66 14.06 5.98
C TRP A 142 19.22 13.98 5.45
N ASP A 143 18.35 14.94 5.80
CA ASP A 143 16.94 14.99 5.44
C ASP A 143 16.76 15.12 3.91
N CYS A 144 17.61 15.93 3.26
CA CYS A 144 17.62 16.06 1.81
C CYS A 144 18.03 14.75 1.12
N TYR A 145 19.07 14.07 1.61
CA TYR A 145 19.48 12.77 1.08
C TYR A 145 18.39 11.73 1.25
N TYR A 146 17.73 11.71 2.40
CA TYR A 146 16.60 10.81 2.68
C TYR A 146 15.45 11.03 1.69
N HIS A 147 15.02 12.28 1.47
CA HIS A 147 13.93 12.57 0.54
C HIS A 147 14.30 12.26 -0.92
N ILE A 148 15.52 12.54 -1.36
CA ILE A 148 16.00 12.13 -2.69
C ILE A 148 15.99 10.61 -2.80
N GLY A 149 16.41 9.89 -1.76
CA GLY A 149 16.35 8.43 -1.69
C GLY A 149 14.93 7.89 -1.84
N LEU A 150 13.94 8.51 -1.17
CA LEU A 150 12.51 8.17 -1.32
C LEU A 150 12.00 8.41 -2.74
N ILE A 151 12.41 9.49 -3.40
CA ILE A 151 12.05 9.77 -4.78
C ILE A 151 12.56 8.65 -5.70
N PHE A 152 13.83 8.26 -5.57
CA PHE A 152 14.39 7.18 -6.38
C PHE A 152 13.76 5.82 -6.08
N LEU A 153 13.32 5.58 -4.84
CA LEU A 153 12.56 4.38 -4.48
C LEU A 153 11.22 4.32 -5.23
N ASN A 154 10.49 5.45 -5.30
CA ASN A 154 9.21 5.54 -6.02
C ASN A 154 9.39 5.38 -7.53
N VAL A 155 10.47 5.93 -8.09
CA VAL A 155 10.83 5.77 -9.52
C VAL A 155 11.41 4.37 -9.81
N LYS A 156 11.46 3.47 -8.81
CA LYS A 156 12.01 2.10 -8.90
C LYS A 156 13.51 2.03 -9.26
N LYS A 157 14.27 3.10 -9.07
CA LYS A 157 15.73 3.14 -9.26
C LYS A 157 16.43 2.75 -7.97
N TYR A 158 16.33 1.48 -7.57
CA TYR A 158 16.73 0.98 -6.24
C TYR A 158 18.21 1.20 -5.91
N LYS A 159 19.14 1.07 -6.88
CA LYS A 159 20.58 1.32 -6.66
C LYS A 159 20.83 2.77 -6.20
N LYS A 160 20.26 3.75 -6.95
CA LYS A 160 20.40 5.17 -6.57
C LYS A 160 19.72 5.48 -5.24
N ALA A 161 18.54 4.90 -4.99
CA ALA A 161 17.86 5.06 -3.71
C ALA A 161 18.75 4.61 -2.54
N GLU A 162 19.42 3.47 -2.68
CA GLU A 162 20.35 2.92 -1.69
C GLU A 162 21.58 3.82 -1.47
N GLU A 163 22.18 4.34 -2.54
CA GLU A 163 23.31 5.29 -2.45
C GLU A 163 22.96 6.52 -1.62
N TYR A 164 21.82 7.15 -1.92
CA TYR A 164 21.34 8.34 -1.18
C TYR A 164 20.95 8.01 0.27
N MET A 165 20.28 6.88 0.52
CA MET A 165 19.97 6.45 1.89
C MET A 165 21.23 6.14 2.70
N ASN A 166 22.27 5.55 2.09
CA ASN A 166 23.55 5.31 2.76
C ASN A 166 24.28 6.60 3.09
N GLN A 167 24.16 7.64 2.26
CA GLN A 167 24.68 8.98 2.58
C GLN A 167 23.93 9.57 3.78
N ALA A 168 22.60 9.48 3.80
CA ALA A 168 21.79 9.92 4.93
C ALA A 168 22.16 9.17 6.23
N LEU A 169 22.38 7.84 6.16
CA LEU A 169 22.79 7.01 7.30
C LEU A 169 24.14 7.38 7.87
N LYS A 170 25.11 7.79 7.02
CA LYS A 170 26.44 8.23 7.48
C LYS A 170 26.37 9.51 8.29
N ILE A 171 25.43 10.40 7.95
CA ILE A 171 25.26 11.69 8.62
C ILE A 171 24.41 11.51 9.88
N ASN A 172 23.25 10.84 9.73
CA ASN A 172 22.34 10.64 10.85
C ASN A 172 21.67 9.26 10.77
N ARG A 173 21.95 8.41 11.77
CA ARG A 173 21.35 7.07 11.90
C ARG A 173 20.03 7.16 12.66
N CYS A 174 19.03 7.77 12.03
CA CYS A 174 17.69 7.94 12.60
C CYS A 174 16.72 6.85 12.15
N LYS A 175 15.60 6.75 12.86
CA LYS A 175 14.51 5.78 12.60
C LYS A 175 14.01 5.85 11.15
N GLU A 176 13.82 7.06 10.64
CA GLU A 176 13.27 7.31 9.31
C GLU A 176 14.15 6.74 8.20
N VAL A 177 15.44 7.00 8.28
CA VAL A 177 16.42 6.54 7.29
C VAL A 177 16.53 5.02 7.32
N LEU A 178 16.55 4.42 8.51
CA LEU A 178 16.58 2.95 8.68
C LEU A 178 15.33 2.29 8.09
N ILE A 179 14.13 2.87 8.31
CA ILE A 179 12.89 2.41 7.68
C ILE A 179 12.99 2.53 6.15
N GLY A 180 13.52 3.65 5.63
CA GLY A 180 13.76 3.83 4.21
C GLY A 180 14.65 2.74 3.62
N CYS A 181 15.77 2.43 4.28
CA CYS A 181 16.66 1.33 3.90
C CYS A 181 15.93 -0.03 3.90
N GLY A 182 15.17 -0.33 4.96
CA GLY A 182 14.39 -1.55 5.05
C GLY A 182 13.38 -1.69 3.92
N LYS A 183 12.69 -0.60 3.55
CA LYS A 183 11.78 -0.57 2.39
C LYS A 183 12.52 -0.85 1.07
N ILE A 184 13.73 -0.32 0.87
CA ILE A 184 14.54 -0.60 -0.32
C ILE A 184 14.90 -2.09 -0.38
N CYS A 185 15.35 -2.68 0.73
CA CYS A 185 15.66 -4.11 0.80
C CYS A 185 14.43 -4.96 0.46
N LEU A 186 13.23 -4.59 0.94
CA LEU A 186 11.98 -5.29 0.57
C LEU A 186 11.68 -5.20 -0.93
N ARG A 187 11.91 -4.06 -1.57
CA ARG A 187 11.70 -3.91 -3.03
C ARG A 187 12.72 -4.67 -3.86
N LYS A 188 13.90 -4.93 -3.31
CA LYS A 188 14.95 -5.79 -3.90
C LYS A 188 14.75 -7.28 -3.59
N ASN A 189 13.73 -7.65 -2.78
CA ASN A 189 13.48 -8.99 -2.23
C ASN A 189 14.57 -9.50 -1.25
N GLU A 190 15.35 -8.62 -0.68
CA GLU A 190 16.37 -8.91 0.34
C GLU A 190 15.70 -8.94 1.73
N THR A 191 14.90 -10.00 1.99
CA THR A 191 14.02 -10.05 3.18
C THR A 191 14.82 -10.08 4.49
N ASP A 192 15.96 -10.76 4.53
CA ASP A 192 16.78 -10.89 5.75
C ASP A 192 17.42 -9.57 6.16
N GLU A 193 17.88 -8.80 5.18
CA GLU A 193 18.45 -7.48 5.44
C GLU A 193 17.38 -6.48 5.88
N ALA A 194 16.19 -6.56 5.27
CA ALA A 194 15.05 -5.74 5.69
C ALA A 194 14.67 -6.03 7.16
N ILE A 195 14.60 -7.30 7.56
CA ILE A 195 14.32 -7.70 8.95
C ILE A 195 15.35 -7.08 9.89
N LYS A 196 16.65 -7.22 9.61
CA LYS A 196 17.71 -6.63 10.44
C LYS A 196 17.55 -5.12 10.64
N LYS A 197 17.25 -4.40 9.52
CA LYS A 197 17.02 -2.95 9.58
C LYS A 197 15.79 -2.59 10.42
N PHE A 198 14.70 -3.33 10.29
CA PHE A 198 13.49 -3.08 11.08
C PHE A 198 13.64 -3.49 12.55
N GLU A 199 14.39 -4.53 12.87
CA GLU A 199 14.72 -4.89 14.25
C GLU A 199 15.60 -3.83 14.92
N GLU A 200 16.54 -3.25 14.17
CA GLU A 200 17.33 -2.11 14.63
C GLU A 200 16.42 -0.90 14.92
N VAL A 201 15.46 -0.59 14.05
CA VAL A 201 14.47 0.47 14.32
C VAL A 201 13.63 0.16 15.55
N LEU A 202 13.23 -1.10 15.73
CA LEU A 202 12.44 -1.52 16.87
C LEU A 202 13.21 -1.35 18.20
N SER A 203 14.54 -1.51 18.16
CA SER A 203 15.38 -1.21 19.36
C SER A 203 15.36 0.28 19.75
N LEU A 204 15.18 1.18 18.76
CA LEU A 204 15.02 2.63 18.99
C LEU A 204 13.59 3.02 19.37
N SER A 205 12.59 2.22 19.01
CA SER A 205 11.18 2.47 19.25
C SER A 205 10.46 1.17 19.64
N PRO A 206 10.58 0.69 20.89
CA PRO A 206 10.14 -0.64 21.29
C PRO A 206 8.61 -0.88 21.24
N HIS A 207 7.81 0.18 21.16
CA HIS A 207 6.34 0.11 21.17
C HIS A 207 5.68 0.44 19.83
N ASP A 208 6.44 0.43 18.72
CA ASP A 208 5.91 0.70 17.39
C ASP A 208 5.12 -0.51 16.88
N THR A 209 3.79 -0.48 17.03
CA THR A 209 2.87 -1.54 16.63
C THR A 209 2.88 -1.79 15.13
N ASN A 210 3.03 -0.74 14.30
CA ASN A 210 3.15 -0.87 12.85
C ASN A 210 4.40 -1.66 12.47
N LEU A 211 5.54 -1.31 13.07
CA LEU A 211 6.80 -1.97 12.77
C LEU A 211 6.82 -3.43 13.21
N MET A 212 6.28 -3.73 14.41
CA MET A 212 6.13 -5.10 14.87
C MET A 212 5.25 -5.93 13.94
N THR A 213 4.17 -5.34 13.42
CA THR A 213 3.27 -6.01 12.47
C THR A 213 3.98 -6.29 11.14
N ILE A 214 4.79 -5.34 10.64
CA ILE A 214 5.62 -5.55 9.44
C ILE A 214 6.61 -6.70 9.68
N LEU A 215 7.29 -6.73 10.81
CA LEU A 215 8.21 -7.83 11.17
C LEU A 215 7.48 -9.17 11.26
N GLY A 216 6.29 -9.22 11.88
CA GLY A 216 5.46 -10.42 11.89
C GLY A 216 5.16 -10.93 10.49
N GLY A 217 4.75 -10.05 9.57
CA GLY A 217 4.50 -10.40 8.16
C GLY A 217 5.76 -10.87 7.42
N LEU A 218 6.92 -10.30 7.71
CA LEU A 218 8.19 -10.72 7.10
C LEU A 218 8.64 -12.10 7.60
N TYR A 219 8.49 -12.39 8.90
CA TYR A 219 8.75 -13.70 9.46
C TYR A 219 7.79 -14.75 8.90
N LEU A 220 6.50 -14.40 8.74
CA LEU A 220 5.54 -15.29 8.09
C LEU A 220 5.94 -15.60 6.63
N LYS A 221 6.41 -14.60 5.88
CA LYS A 221 6.94 -14.80 4.52
C LYS A 221 8.17 -15.73 4.50
N LYS A 222 8.99 -15.70 5.56
CA LYS A 222 10.12 -16.63 5.77
C LYS A 222 9.71 -18.01 6.26
N LYS A 223 8.42 -18.24 6.55
CA LYS A 223 7.89 -19.47 7.16
C LYS A 223 8.40 -19.71 8.59
N ASP A 224 8.81 -18.65 9.30
CA ASP A 224 9.14 -18.65 10.74
C ASP A 224 7.88 -18.19 11.51
N GLU A 225 6.95 -19.13 11.68
CA GLU A 225 5.62 -18.86 12.26
C GLU A 225 5.73 -18.50 13.75
N ASP A 226 6.64 -19.12 14.48
CA ASP A 226 6.84 -18.85 15.91
C ASP A 226 7.18 -17.37 16.17
N LYS A 227 8.11 -16.83 15.38
CA LYS A 227 8.47 -15.42 15.50
C LYS A 227 7.35 -14.51 15.04
N ALA A 228 6.64 -14.87 13.97
CA ALA A 228 5.49 -14.12 13.50
C ALA A 228 4.41 -14.01 14.58
N ILE A 229 4.04 -15.14 15.22
CA ILE A 229 3.09 -15.19 16.33
C ILE A 229 3.55 -14.32 17.50
N LYS A 230 4.83 -14.41 17.85
CA LYS A 230 5.41 -13.59 18.95
C LYS A 230 5.26 -12.09 18.69
N TYR A 231 5.52 -11.63 17.46
CA TYR A 231 5.38 -10.22 17.11
C TYR A 231 3.91 -9.78 17.08
N TYR A 232 3.01 -10.57 16.49
CA TYR A 232 1.59 -10.25 16.48
C TYR A 232 0.99 -10.20 17.87
N ASN A 233 1.33 -11.15 18.76
CA ASN A 233 0.87 -11.14 20.15
C ASN A 233 1.41 -9.94 20.92
N LYS A 234 2.66 -9.51 20.69
CA LYS A 234 3.18 -8.27 21.28
C LYS A 234 2.34 -7.06 20.87
N VAL A 235 1.94 -6.97 19.60
CA VAL A 235 1.05 -5.88 19.14
C VAL A 235 -0.30 -5.94 19.83
N LEU A 236 -0.92 -7.12 19.92
CA LEU A 236 -2.24 -7.28 20.53
C LEU A 236 -2.22 -7.04 22.05
N ASN A 237 -1.08 -7.22 22.72
CA ASN A 237 -0.92 -6.84 24.12
C ASN A 237 -0.92 -5.31 24.32
N ILE A 238 -0.44 -4.54 23.32
CA ILE A 238 -0.47 -3.08 23.34
C ILE A 238 -1.83 -2.59 22.85
N GLU A 239 -2.29 -3.11 21.72
CA GLU A 239 -3.53 -2.71 21.06
C GLU A 239 -4.35 -3.93 20.69
N LYS A 240 -5.27 -4.31 21.58
CA LYS A 240 -6.10 -5.55 21.47
C LYS A 240 -6.93 -5.64 20.18
N LYS A 241 -7.18 -4.50 19.51
CA LYS A 241 -8.04 -4.40 18.32
C LYS A 241 -7.27 -4.16 17.02
N TYR A 242 -5.96 -4.39 17.00
CA TYR A 242 -5.14 -4.11 15.83
C TYR A 242 -5.41 -5.12 14.69
N SER A 243 -6.20 -4.69 13.71
CA SER A 243 -6.74 -5.55 12.64
C SER A 243 -5.68 -6.31 11.86
N LYS A 244 -4.55 -5.69 11.53
CA LYS A 244 -3.48 -6.33 10.75
C LYS A 244 -2.84 -7.51 11.49
N SER A 245 -2.66 -7.39 12.81
CA SER A 245 -2.11 -8.49 13.63
C SER A 245 -3.11 -9.62 13.82
N LEU A 246 -4.40 -9.29 13.98
CA LEU A 246 -5.46 -10.30 14.01
C LEU A 246 -5.51 -11.11 12.71
N MET A 247 -5.40 -10.44 11.55
CA MET A 247 -5.33 -11.10 10.25
C MET A 247 -4.09 -11.97 10.07
N GLY A 248 -2.94 -11.50 10.57
CA GLY A 248 -1.71 -12.27 10.53
C GLY A 248 -1.80 -13.58 11.31
N LEU A 249 -2.35 -13.53 12.53
CA LEU A 249 -2.61 -14.73 13.34
C LEU A 249 -3.65 -15.64 12.71
N GLU A 250 -4.72 -15.07 12.18
CA GLU A 250 -5.77 -15.82 11.51
C GLU A 250 -5.23 -16.63 10.34
N SER A 251 -4.36 -16.02 9.51
CA SER A 251 -3.75 -16.71 8.37
C SER A 251 -2.88 -17.92 8.78
N ILE A 252 -2.25 -17.85 9.95
CA ILE A 252 -1.47 -18.97 10.52
C ILE A 252 -2.43 -20.07 10.99
N LEU A 253 -3.45 -19.71 11.78
CA LEU A 253 -4.44 -20.66 12.29
C LEU A 253 -5.17 -21.41 11.16
N GLN A 254 -5.54 -20.68 10.09
CA GLN A 254 -6.18 -21.29 8.93
C GLN A 254 -5.24 -22.29 8.22
N LYS A 255 -3.97 -21.96 8.09
CA LYS A 255 -2.96 -22.84 7.46
C LYS A 255 -2.72 -24.11 8.27
N ASP A 256 -2.69 -23.99 9.59
CA ASP A 256 -2.46 -25.09 10.52
C ASP A 256 -3.72 -25.95 10.76
N GLY A 257 -4.86 -25.56 10.14
CA GLY A 257 -6.11 -26.29 10.23
C GLY A 257 -6.92 -26.02 11.51
N TYR A 258 -6.55 -25.00 12.30
CA TYR A 258 -7.31 -24.54 13.47
C TYR A 258 -8.48 -23.65 13.04
N GLU A 259 -9.48 -24.27 12.42
CA GLU A 259 -10.59 -23.57 11.74
C GLU A 259 -11.53 -22.85 12.70
N GLU A 260 -11.81 -23.46 13.87
CA GLU A 260 -12.70 -22.88 14.86
C GLU A 260 -12.06 -21.67 15.55
N GLU A 261 -10.78 -21.76 15.87
CA GLU A 261 -10.00 -20.67 16.45
C GLU A 261 -9.86 -19.50 15.45
N SER A 262 -9.62 -19.81 14.17
CA SER A 262 -9.60 -18.82 13.09
C SER A 262 -10.94 -18.07 13.00
N TYR A 263 -12.06 -18.79 13.03
CA TYR A 263 -13.39 -18.18 13.03
C TYR A 263 -13.62 -17.29 14.25
N ASN A 264 -13.32 -17.80 15.46
CA ASN A 264 -13.49 -17.05 16.70
C ASN A 264 -12.67 -15.77 16.71
N LEU A 265 -11.44 -15.81 16.17
CA LEU A 265 -10.56 -14.66 16.03
C LEU A 265 -11.15 -13.62 15.07
N LEU A 266 -11.65 -14.04 13.90
CA LEU A 266 -12.30 -13.17 12.92
C LEU A 266 -13.59 -12.57 13.46
N ALA A 267 -14.44 -13.38 14.10
CA ALA A 267 -15.71 -12.94 14.66
C ALA A 267 -15.50 -11.89 15.77
N SER A 268 -14.59 -12.17 16.72
CA SER A 268 -14.26 -11.23 17.80
C SER A 268 -13.58 -9.97 17.27
N GLY A 269 -12.73 -10.10 16.25
CA GLY A 269 -12.08 -8.99 15.55
C GLY A 269 -13.11 -8.06 14.89
N ASN A 270 -14.10 -8.62 14.19
CA ASN A 270 -15.17 -7.82 13.56
C ASN A 270 -16.09 -7.14 14.58
N LEU A 271 -16.40 -7.79 15.70
CA LEU A 271 -17.14 -7.17 16.81
C LEU A 271 -16.36 -6.00 17.42
N SER A 272 -15.05 -6.16 17.54
CA SER A 272 -14.17 -5.14 18.12
C SER A 272 -13.87 -3.98 17.17
N ASN A 273 -13.82 -4.25 15.87
CA ASN A 273 -13.51 -3.28 14.82
C ASN A 273 -14.44 -3.47 13.60
N PRO A 274 -15.72 -3.07 13.71
CA PRO A 274 -16.73 -3.30 12.67
C PRO A 274 -16.48 -2.51 11.37
N ASN A 275 -15.55 -1.56 11.39
CA ASN A 275 -15.18 -0.76 10.22
C ASN A 275 -13.94 -1.28 9.48
N SER A 276 -13.40 -2.41 9.87
CA SER A 276 -12.28 -3.03 9.16
C SER A 276 -12.76 -3.85 7.96
N ALA A 277 -12.57 -3.31 6.75
CA ALA A 277 -12.90 -4.00 5.50
C ALA A 277 -12.18 -5.36 5.37
N TYR A 278 -10.94 -5.42 5.80
CA TYR A 278 -10.13 -6.63 5.69
C TYR A 278 -10.62 -7.78 6.58
N LEU A 279 -11.04 -7.48 7.82
CA LEU A 279 -11.62 -8.51 8.71
C LEU A 279 -12.93 -9.07 8.14
N TRP A 280 -13.79 -8.21 7.59
CA TRP A 280 -14.99 -8.64 6.89
C TRP A 280 -14.69 -9.48 5.66
N ASN A 281 -13.66 -9.10 4.89
CA ASN A 281 -13.21 -9.87 3.73
C ASN A 281 -12.74 -11.28 4.13
N ASN A 282 -11.88 -11.37 5.16
CA ASN A 282 -11.37 -12.68 5.62
C ASN A 282 -12.46 -13.55 6.19
N LEU A 283 -13.39 -12.99 6.96
CA LEU A 283 -14.57 -13.72 7.44
C LEU A 283 -15.45 -14.22 6.27
N GLY A 284 -15.61 -13.39 5.23
CA GLY A 284 -16.30 -13.80 4.01
C GLY A 284 -15.61 -14.95 3.29
N MET A 285 -14.28 -14.91 3.19
CA MET A 285 -13.51 -16.01 2.59
C MET A 285 -13.55 -17.28 3.44
N TRP A 286 -13.53 -17.14 4.76
CA TRP A 286 -13.74 -18.28 5.66
C TRP A 286 -15.10 -18.94 5.44
N TYR A 287 -16.20 -18.17 5.35
CA TYR A 287 -17.51 -18.71 5.02
C TYR A 287 -17.54 -19.37 3.63
N LEU A 288 -16.81 -18.82 2.66
CA LEU A 288 -16.72 -19.36 1.30
C LEU A 288 -15.97 -20.70 1.27
N SER A 289 -14.95 -20.89 2.10
CA SER A 289 -14.25 -22.18 2.26
C SER A 289 -15.13 -23.26 2.88
N LYS A 290 -16.12 -22.85 3.69
CA LYS A 290 -17.13 -23.75 4.31
C LYS A 290 -18.39 -23.91 3.45
N ASP A 291 -18.36 -23.50 2.19
CA ASP A 291 -19.48 -23.52 1.24
C ASP A 291 -20.75 -22.77 1.72
N LYS A 292 -20.59 -21.89 2.73
CA LYS A 292 -21.66 -21.01 3.22
C LYS A 292 -21.77 -19.75 2.36
N LYS A 293 -22.19 -19.91 1.11
CA LYS A 293 -22.14 -18.92 0.02
C LYS A 293 -22.87 -17.61 0.34
N ILE A 294 -24.06 -17.69 0.98
CA ILE A 294 -24.87 -16.50 1.32
C ILE A 294 -24.18 -15.66 2.40
N PHE A 295 -23.67 -16.30 3.46
CA PHE A 295 -22.94 -15.59 4.52
C PHE A 295 -21.64 -14.98 3.98
N ALA A 296 -20.93 -15.70 3.10
CA ALA A 296 -19.75 -15.19 2.41
C ALA A 296 -20.06 -13.90 1.64
N ALA A 297 -21.10 -13.93 0.79
CA ALA A 297 -21.49 -12.76 0.01
C ALA A 297 -21.89 -11.57 0.90
N THR A 298 -22.59 -11.82 2.02
CA THR A 298 -22.98 -10.77 2.97
C THR A 298 -21.77 -10.09 3.61
N CYS A 299 -20.80 -10.87 4.08
CA CYS A 299 -19.56 -10.32 4.67
C CYS A 299 -18.74 -9.55 3.62
N LEU A 300 -18.60 -10.10 2.41
CA LEU A 300 -17.85 -9.49 1.32
C LEU A 300 -18.52 -8.20 0.80
N LYS A 301 -19.86 -8.12 0.78
CA LYS A 301 -20.58 -6.86 0.49
C LYS A 301 -20.27 -5.79 1.54
N ARG A 302 -20.24 -6.18 2.82
CA ARG A 302 -19.87 -5.25 3.89
C ARG A 302 -18.43 -4.77 3.73
N ALA A 303 -17.50 -5.68 3.41
CA ALA A 303 -16.11 -5.33 3.12
C ALA A 303 -16.01 -4.34 1.94
N LEU A 304 -16.73 -4.62 0.85
CA LEU A 304 -16.74 -3.74 -0.33
C LEU A 304 -17.32 -2.36 -0.05
N TYR A 305 -18.35 -2.26 0.79
CA TYR A 305 -18.90 -0.98 1.23
C TYR A 305 -17.86 -0.13 1.98
N LEU A 306 -17.03 -0.79 2.83
CA LEU A 306 -16.00 -0.12 3.62
C LEU A 306 -14.76 0.25 2.78
N ALA A 307 -14.42 -0.53 1.76
CA ALA A 307 -13.27 -0.29 0.89
C ALA A 307 -13.62 -0.57 -0.59
N PRO A 308 -14.34 0.34 -1.27
CA PRO A 308 -14.88 0.12 -2.62
C PRO A 308 -13.81 0.06 -3.72
N PHE A 309 -12.62 0.61 -3.48
CA PHE A 309 -11.52 0.64 -4.45
C PHE A 309 -10.49 -0.47 -4.26
N GLU A 310 -10.71 -1.38 -3.31
CA GLU A 310 -9.85 -2.53 -3.11
C GLU A 310 -10.23 -3.66 -4.07
N TRP A 311 -9.41 -3.90 -5.08
CA TRP A 311 -9.66 -4.88 -6.13
C TRP A 311 -9.83 -6.31 -5.58
N SER A 312 -9.09 -6.67 -4.54
CA SER A 312 -9.11 -8.01 -3.93
C SER A 312 -10.48 -8.35 -3.32
N ILE A 313 -11.14 -7.37 -2.72
CA ILE A 313 -12.49 -7.54 -2.15
C ILE A 313 -13.52 -7.73 -3.26
N SER A 314 -13.45 -6.93 -4.33
CA SER A 314 -14.31 -7.10 -5.51
C SER A 314 -14.11 -8.47 -6.17
N PHE A 315 -12.85 -8.92 -6.28
CA PHE A 315 -12.49 -10.24 -6.78
C PHE A 315 -13.10 -11.36 -5.92
N ASN A 316 -12.93 -11.30 -4.61
CA ASN A 316 -13.45 -12.30 -3.68
C ASN A 316 -14.99 -12.36 -3.70
N LEU A 317 -15.66 -11.21 -3.80
CA LEU A 317 -17.12 -11.17 -3.96
C LEU A 317 -17.55 -11.76 -5.32
N GLY A 318 -16.79 -11.51 -6.39
CA GLY A 318 -16.99 -12.16 -7.68
C GLY A 318 -16.87 -13.69 -7.57
N LEU A 319 -15.87 -14.20 -6.84
CA LEU A 319 -15.71 -15.64 -6.58
C LEU A 319 -16.88 -16.21 -5.78
N ALA A 320 -17.38 -15.49 -4.77
CA ALA A 320 -18.53 -15.93 -3.98
C ALA A 320 -19.79 -16.06 -4.83
N TYR A 321 -20.04 -15.10 -5.73
CA TYR A 321 -21.14 -15.17 -6.69
C TYR A 321 -20.95 -16.28 -7.73
N LEU A 322 -19.72 -16.49 -8.21
CA LEU A 322 -19.42 -17.58 -9.14
C LEU A 322 -19.73 -18.95 -8.52
N LYS A 323 -19.27 -19.20 -7.29
CA LYS A 323 -19.60 -20.43 -6.55
C LYS A 323 -21.10 -20.59 -6.27
N ASN A 324 -21.84 -19.48 -6.21
CA ASN A 324 -23.29 -19.47 -6.06
C ASN A 324 -24.04 -19.47 -7.41
N GLU A 325 -23.35 -19.72 -8.52
CA GLU A 325 -23.90 -19.77 -9.89
C GLU A 325 -24.60 -18.49 -10.36
N GLN A 326 -24.34 -17.38 -9.65
CA GLN A 326 -24.84 -16.05 -10.00
C GLN A 326 -23.87 -15.35 -10.97
N TYR A 327 -23.80 -15.87 -12.19
CA TYR A 327 -22.78 -15.49 -13.19
C TYR A 327 -22.80 -14.00 -13.55
N VAL A 328 -24.00 -13.39 -13.66
CA VAL A 328 -24.13 -11.96 -14.00
C VAL A 328 -23.56 -11.09 -12.89
N SER A 329 -23.92 -11.35 -11.63
CA SER A 329 -23.36 -10.63 -10.47
C SER A 329 -21.86 -10.86 -10.34
N SER A 330 -21.41 -12.09 -10.57
CA SER A 330 -19.99 -12.44 -10.60
C SER A 330 -19.23 -11.63 -11.66
N PHE A 331 -19.78 -11.52 -12.88
CA PHE A 331 -19.18 -10.74 -13.95
C PHE A 331 -19.00 -9.27 -13.57
N ILE A 332 -20.01 -8.63 -12.99
CA ILE A 332 -19.97 -7.22 -12.60
C ILE A 332 -18.80 -6.97 -11.61
N HIS A 333 -18.71 -7.77 -10.55
CA HIS A 333 -17.69 -7.61 -9.52
C HIS A 333 -16.28 -7.99 -10.03
N MET A 334 -16.18 -9.02 -10.84
CA MET A 334 -14.91 -9.42 -11.45
C MET A 334 -14.41 -8.40 -12.46
N ASN A 335 -15.31 -7.79 -13.24
CA ASN A 335 -14.97 -6.70 -14.17
C ASN A 335 -14.52 -5.43 -13.40
N THR A 336 -15.16 -5.12 -12.27
CA THR A 336 -14.71 -4.05 -11.36
C THR A 336 -13.31 -4.31 -10.87
N ALA A 337 -13.00 -5.53 -10.44
CA ALA A 337 -11.65 -5.92 -10.02
C ALA A 337 -10.63 -5.77 -11.18
N ALA A 338 -11.01 -6.14 -12.42
CA ALA A 338 -10.16 -5.98 -13.59
C ALA A 338 -9.86 -4.51 -13.94
N ASN A 339 -10.80 -3.62 -13.72
CA ASN A 339 -10.61 -2.18 -13.92
C ASN A 339 -9.66 -1.57 -12.89
N LEU A 340 -9.72 -2.04 -11.64
CA LEU A 340 -8.87 -1.60 -10.54
C LEU A 340 -7.45 -2.20 -10.64
N ASN A 341 -7.32 -3.45 -11.11
CA ASN A 341 -6.03 -4.12 -11.28
C ASN A 341 -5.93 -4.84 -12.62
N LYS A 342 -5.44 -4.11 -13.62
CA LYS A 342 -5.34 -4.59 -15.02
C LYS A 342 -4.25 -5.64 -15.26
N ASN A 343 -3.32 -5.84 -14.32
CA ASN A 343 -2.15 -6.69 -14.51
C ASN A 343 -2.25 -8.04 -13.75
N ASN A 344 -3.43 -8.41 -13.28
CA ASN A 344 -3.63 -9.68 -12.60
C ASN A 344 -4.28 -10.70 -13.55
N HIS A 345 -3.53 -11.72 -13.96
CA HIS A 345 -3.97 -12.79 -14.87
C HIS A 345 -5.12 -13.63 -14.30
N LEU A 346 -5.18 -13.84 -12.96
CA LEU A 346 -6.26 -14.62 -12.34
C LEU A 346 -7.63 -13.94 -12.51
N ILE A 347 -7.70 -12.62 -12.47
CA ILE A 347 -8.96 -11.90 -12.69
C ILE A 347 -9.50 -12.21 -14.09
N TYR A 348 -8.63 -12.18 -15.11
CA TYR A 348 -9.03 -12.49 -16.48
C TYR A 348 -9.34 -13.97 -16.69
N LEU A 349 -8.66 -14.88 -15.97
CA LEU A 349 -9.01 -16.30 -15.96
C LEU A 349 -10.45 -16.50 -15.47
N TYR A 350 -10.82 -15.93 -14.34
CA TYR A 350 -12.17 -16.06 -13.80
C TYR A 350 -13.22 -15.33 -14.65
N LEU A 351 -12.88 -14.16 -15.23
CA LEU A 351 -13.75 -13.51 -16.24
C LEU A 351 -14.00 -14.41 -17.44
N ALA A 352 -12.99 -15.11 -17.92
CA ALA A 352 -13.12 -16.05 -19.04
C ALA A 352 -14.07 -17.21 -18.70
N ILE A 353 -13.92 -17.79 -17.50
CA ILE A 353 -14.80 -18.85 -17.01
C ILE A 353 -16.25 -18.33 -16.92
N ILE A 354 -16.46 -17.15 -16.32
CA ILE A 354 -17.79 -16.55 -16.19
C ILE A 354 -18.42 -16.28 -17.56
N CYS A 355 -17.65 -15.71 -18.51
CA CYS A 355 -18.14 -15.47 -19.87
C CYS A 355 -18.50 -16.77 -20.59
N SER A 356 -17.75 -17.85 -20.35
CA SER A 356 -18.06 -19.18 -20.89
C SER A 356 -19.38 -19.73 -20.35
N GLU A 357 -19.63 -19.59 -19.04
CA GLU A 357 -20.90 -20.02 -18.43
C GLU A 357 -22.10 -19.14 -18.87
N LEU A 358 -21.84 -17.87 -19.21
CA LEU A 358 -22.83 -16.96 -19.81
C LEU A 358 -23.01 -17.18 -21.32
N ASN A 359 -22.40 -18.20 -21.93
CA ASN A 359 -22.38 -18.47 -23.36
C ASN A 359 -21.86 -17.33 -24.25
N ASN A 360 -20.99 -16.47 -23.70
CA ASN A 360 -20.34 -15.40 -24.44
C ASN A 360 -18.92 -15.82 -24.83
N ASP A 361 -18.83 -16.68 -25.85
CA ASP A 361 -17.60 -17.35 -26.25
C ASP A 361 -16.51 -16.41 -26.76
N GLY A 362 -16.91 -15.36 -27.48
CA GLY A 362 -15.96 -14.36 -27.99
C GLY A 362 -15.22 -13.62 -26.85
N ASN A 363 -15.97 -13.16 -25.86
CA ASN A 363 -15.37 -12.50 -24.69
C ASN A 363 -14.60 -13.49 -23.82
N ALA A 364 -15.07 -14.76 -23.68
CA ALA A 364 -14.36 -15.77 -22.95
C ALA A 364 -12.96 -16.01 -23.56
N LYS A 365 -12.89 -16.22 -24.87
CA LYS A 365 -11.60 -16.41 -25.60
C LYS A 365 -10.67 -15.22 -25.41
N ASN A 366 -11.17 -13.99 -25.61
CA ASN A 366 -10.38 -12.77 -25.42
C ASN A 366 -9.83 -12.64 -23.99
N CYS A 367 -10.62 -13.01 -22.99
CA CYS A 367 -10.19 -12.98 -21.59
C CYS A 367 -9.10 -14.04 -21.30
N PHE A 368 -9.22 -15.26 -21.86
CA PHE A 368 -8.17 -16.28 -21.75
C PHE A 368 -6.86 -15.81 -22.40
N GLU A 369 -6.93 -15.28 -23.63
CA GLU A 369 -5.76 -14.77 -24.32
C GLU A 369 -5.09 -13.62 -23.57
N LYS A 370 -5.89 -12.74 -22.97
CA LYS A 370 -5.38 -11.64 -22.14
C LYS A 370 -4.73 -12.15 -20.85
N ALA A 371 -5.32 -13.16 -20.21
CA ALA A 371 -4.71 -13.79 -19.03
C ALA A 371 -3.34 -14.40 -19.35
N LEU A 372 -3.26 -15.14 -20.46
CA LEU A 372 -2.01 -15.73 -20.97
C LEU A 372 -0.97 -14.67 -21.39
N GLY A 373 -1.42 -13.54 -21.93
CA GLY A 373 -0.54 -12.43 -22.30
C GLY A 373 0.08 -11.72 -21.07
N ILE A 374 -0.60 -11.72 -19.93
CA ILE A 374 -0.07 -11.18 -18.67
C ILE A 374 0.91 -12.16 -18.03
N LYS A 375 0.48 -13.41 -17.88
CA LYS A 375 1.29 -14.48 -17.30
C LYS A 375 0.83 -15.83 -17.83
N GLU A 376 1.75 -16.56 -18.48
CA GLU A 376 1.48 -17.91 -18.92
C GLU A 376 1.67 -18.87 -17.72
N GLU A 377 0.54 -19.33 -17.17
CA GLU A 377 0.53 -20.30 -16.06
C GLU A 377 -0.20 -21.58 -16.44
N PRO A 378 0.20 -22.75 -15.87
CA PRO A 378 -0.43 -24.04 -16.16
C PRO A 378 -1.94 -24.05 -15.94
N ILE A 379 -2.44 -23.38 -14.87
CA ILE A 379 -3.86 -23.33 -14.55
C ILE A 379 -4.67 -22.54 -15.61
N VAL A 380 -4.10 -21.49 -16.17
CA VAL A 380 -4.74 -20.70 -17.24
C VAL A 380 -4.78 -21.50 -18.53
N LEU A 381 -3.67 -22.14 -18.89
CA LEU A 381 -3.59 -23.03 -20.07
C LEU A 381 -4.57 -24.18 -19.96
N PHE A 382 -4.65 -24.84 -18.82
CA PHE A 382 -5.57 -25.95 -18.58
C PHE A 382 -7.03 -25.54 -18.80
N ASN A 383 -7.47 -24.46 -18.15
CA ASN A 383 -8.86 -23.96 -18.31
C ASN A 383 -9.14 -23.51 -19.74
N TYR A 384 -8.17 -22.90 -20.42
CA TYR A 384 -8.31 -22.51 -21.83
C TYR A 384 -8.45 -23.73 -22.75
N ILE A 385 -7.67 -24.78 -22.53
CA ILE A 385 -7.80 -26.05 -23.29
C ILE A 385 -9.18 -26.65 -23.08
N VAL A 386 -9.66 -26.74 -21.84
CA VAL A 386 -11.01 -27.25 -21.54
C VAL A 386 -12.09 -26.44 -22.25
N PHE A 387 -11.97 -25.11 -22.26
CA PHE A 387 -12.87 -24.23 -23.00
C PHE A 387 -12.84 -24.51 -24.51
N LEU A 388 -11.63 -24.61 -25.11
CA LEU A 388 -11.49 -24.86 -26.55
C LEU A 388 -12.05 -26.23 -26.96
N ILE A 389 -11.87 -27.26 -26.12
CA ILE A 389 -12.46 -28.59 -26.35
C ILE A 389 -13.99 -28.51 -26.30
N ARG A 390 -14.58 -27.84 -25.31
CA ARG A 390 -16.04 -27.62 -25.22
C ARG A 390 -16.61 -26.92 -26.46
N LYS A 391 -15.80 -26.06 -27.09
CA LYS A 391 -16.18 -25.32 -28.33
C LYS A 391 -15.74 -25.99 -29.63
N ASN A 392 -15.26 -27.21 -29.55
CA ASN A 392 -14.80 -28.00 -30.70
C ASN A 392 -13.65 -27.38 -31.51
N SER A 393 -12.88 -26.49 -30.89
CA SER A 393 -11.71 -25.82 -31.49
C SER A 393 -10.43 -26.62 -31.28
N LEU A 394 -10.42 -27.87 -31.75
CA LEU A 394 -9.40 -28.87 -31.41
C LEU A 394 -7.97 -28.51 -31.84
N LYS A 395 -7.81 -27.82 -32.99
CA LYS A 395 -6.48 -27.38 -33.45
C LYS A 395 -5.82 -26.37 -32.51
N GLU A 396 -6.60 -25.45 -31.97
CA GLU A 396 -6.10 -24.46 -31.00
C GLU A 396 -5.88 -25.10 -29.63
N ALA A 397 -6.75 -26.04 -29.25
CA ALA A 397 -6.61 -26.82 -28.01
C ALA A 397 -5.30 -27.64 -28.02
N ASP A 398 -4.95 -28.32 -29.13
CA ASP A 398 -3.71 -29.06 -29.24
C ASP A 398 -2.48 -28.15 -29.12
N LYS A 399 -2.47 -27.00 -29.80
CA LYS A 399 -1.37 -26.03 -29.66
C LYS A 399 -1.17 -25.58 -28.21
N SER A 400 -2.26 -25.32 -27.49
CA SER A 400 -2.21 -24.90 -26.09
C SER A 400 -1.80 -26.09 -25.18
N PHE A 401 -2.19 -27.30 -25.52
CA PHE A 401 -1.79 -28.54 -24.83
C PHE A 401 -0.28 -28.80 -24.96
N GLN A 402 0.32 -28.59 -26.13
CA GLN A 402 1.77 -28.71 -26.31
C GLN A 402 2.53 -27.68 -25.43
N LYS A 403 1.98 -26.47 -25.24
CA LYS A 403 2.54 -25.50 -24.29
C LYS A 403 2.41 -26.00 -22.83
N LEU A 404 1.24 -26.53 -22.46
CA LEU A 404 1.00 -27.06 -21.11
C LEU A 404 1.99 -28.19 -20.77
N LEU A 405 2.28 -29.10 -21.69
CA LEU A 405 3.21 -30.22 -21.49
C LEU A 405 4.64 -29.76 -21.14
N LYS A 406 5.08 -28.57 -21.53
CA LYS A 406 6.39 -28.01 -21.18
C LYS A 406 6.54 -27.77 -19.66
N TYR A 407 5.44 -27.57 -18.95
CA TYR A 407 5.45 -27.37 -17.49
C TYR A 407 5.54 -28.68 -16.71
N PHE A 408 5.28 -29.83 -17.37
CA PHE A 408 5.24 -31.15 -16.74
C PHE A 408 6.32 -32.11 -17.35
N PRO A 409 7.63 -31.79 -17.19
CA PRO A 409 8.68 -32.68 -17.69
C PRO A 409 8.70 -33.99 -16.90
N LYS A 410 8.84 -35.12 -17.60
CA LYS A 410 8.89 -36.46 -17.00
C LYS A 410 9.93 -36.52 -15.87
N GLY A 411 9.51 -36.99 -14.68
CA GLY A 411 10.43 -37.26 -13.56
C GLY A 411 10.63 -36.12 -12.55
N LYS A 412 10.00 -34.97 -12.70
CA LYS A 412 10.04 -33.87 -11.71
C LYS A 412 8.88 -33.97 -10.73
N LYS A 413 9.17 -34.07 -9.41
CA LYS A 413 8.12 -34.01 -8.38
C LYS A 413 7.56 -32.58 -8.30
N LEU A 414 6.26 -32.45 -8.49
CA LEU A 414 5.54 -31.18 -8.35
C LEU A 414 5.30 -30.87 -6.87
N LYS A 415 5.53 -29.62 -6.49
CA LYS A 415 5.40 -29.18 -5.09
C LYS A 415 4.00 -28.68 -4.74
N GLU A 416 3.20 -28.25 -5.72
CA GLU A 416 1.90 -27.63 -5.53
C GLU A 416 0.79 -28.63 -5.83
N GLU A 417 -0.25 -28.70 -4.98
CA GLU A 417 -1.38 -29.63 -5.12
C GLU A 417 -2.20 -29.38 -6.39
N GLU A 418 -2.35 -28.11 -6.79
CA GLU A 418 -3.04 -27.73 -8.03
C GLU A 418 -2.35 -28.29 -9.27
N LEU A 419 -1.01 -28.26 -9.29
CA LEU A 419 -0.23 -28.84 -10.40
C LEU A 419 -0.36 -30.36 -10.47
N LYS A 420 -0.44 -31.04 -9.34
CA LYS A 420 -0.68 -32.49 -9.27
C LYS A 420 -2.08 -32.85 -9.82
N LEU A 421 -3.07 -32.00 -9.51
CA LEU A 421 -4.43 -32.18 -10.04
C LEU A 421 -4.43 -32.05 -11.57
N ILE A 422 -3.78 -31.00 -12.10
CA ILE A 422 -3.65 -30.79 -13.56
C ILE A 422 -2.91 -31.98 -14.18
N GLU A 423 -1.80 -32.43 -13.58
CA GLU A 423 -1.02 -33.57 -14.07
C GLU A 423 -1.89 -34.84 -14.20
N SER A 424 -2.76 -35.10 -13.24
CA SER A 424 -3.69 -36.25 -13.28
C SER A 424 -4.70 -36.19 -14.43
N GLN A 425 -5.00 -34.98 -14.94
CA GLN A 425 -5.94 -34.77 -16.06
C GLN A 425 -5.27 -34.81 -17.44
N ILE A 426 -3.95 -34.70 -17.53
CA ILE A 426 -3.20 -34.71 -18.80
C ILE A 426 -3.49 -35.96 -19.66
N PRO A 427 -3.54 -37.22 -19.12
CA PRO A 427 -3.86 -38.39 -19.91
C PRO A 427 -5.26 -38.33 -20.54
N ILE A 428 -6.23 -37.76 -19.81
CA ILE A 428 -7.63 -37.62 -20.27
C ILE A 428 -7.69 -36.61 -21.43
N LEU A 429 -7.07 -35.44 -21.25
CA LEU A 429 -6.99 -34.43 -22.31
C LEU A 429 -6.30 -34.97 -23.56
N LYS A 430 -5.22 -35.72 -23.40
CA LYS A 430 -4.53 -36.35 -24.52
C LYS A 430 -5.42 -37.32 -25.27
N LYS A 431 -6.17 -38.17 -24.58
CA LYS A 431 -7.11 -39.13 -25.21
C LYS A 431 -8.19 -38.42 -26.01
N ILE A 432 -8.79 -37.33 -25.46
CA ILE A 432 -9.80 -36.54 -26.17
C ILE A 432 -9.24 -35.92 -27.44
N LEU A 433 -8.05 -35.30 -27.37
CA LEU A 433 -7.43 -34.64 -28.52
C LEU A 433 -6.99 -35.64 -29.61
N THR A 434 -6.52 -36.85 -29.25
CA THR A 434 -6.13 -37.87 -30.23
C THR A 434 -7.34 -38.55 -30.90
N GLN A 435 -8.46 -38.77 -30.18
CA GLN A 435 -9.67 -39.37 -30.75
C GLN A 435 -10.39 -38.43 -31.74
N SER A 436 -10.18 -37.14 -31.63
CA SER A 436 -10.82 -36.13 -32.47
C SER A 436 -10.01 -35.74 -33.70
N THR A 437 -8.81 -36.32 -33.87
CA THR A 437 -7.95 -36.13 -35.05
C THR A 437 -8.02 -37.31 -36.02
N GLN A 438 -8.74 -38.38 -35.67
CA GLN A 438 -9.17 -39.47 -36.55
C GLN A 438 -10.59 -39.19 -37.07
#